data_31dab85bca42cc0fc1186dadf28dff7b
#
_entry.id   31dab85bca42cc0fc1186dadf28dff7b
#
_cell.length_a   1.000
_cell.length_b   1.000
_cell.length_c   1.000
_cell.angle_alpha   90.00
_cell.angle_beta   90.00
_cell.angle_gamma   90.00
#
_symmetry.space_group_name_H-M   'P 1'
#
loop_
_entity.id
_entity.type
_entity.pdbx_description
1 polymer ?
#
loop_
_entity_poly.entity_id
_entity_poly.type
_entity_poly.pdbx_seq_one_letter_code
_entity_poly.pdbx_strand_id
1 'polypeptide(L)'
;MEKDDETAVLARVNDHVLTIKKLEDLLPPGSRTDNQIKKFVYSWVENVLLYDAATKSGLKEDAGLLAARDLFYRKLLGSTFIRAQTQGNSTITDNSVRKYYQKNKPSFSRSVEDAVIRSFAAPSMEEARNIKKTLSNPRATKKKAELFKKYTVETKTVKKGHMTKNLDIAVFSGKKNNLLGPIVSDNYYYVIEILRFNRVGTIKGLEEVYDEIYQRLLKENEGVLFQAVLDSLYTASTVFITSNIRNQQ
;
A
#
# COMPACT_ATOMS: atom_id res chain seq x y z
N MET A 1 4.72 -25.90 -28.36
CA MET A 1 5.32 -24.70 -28.98
C MET A 1 5.63 -23.65 -27.91
N GLU A 2 6.19 -24.07 -26.75
CA GLU A 2 6.39 -23.18 -25.56
C GLU A 2 7.84 -23.18 -25.01
N LYS A 3 8.78 -23.88 -25.65
CA LYS A 3 10.17 -23.96 -25.15
C LYS A 3 11.15 -22.93 -25.74
N ASP A 4 10.78 -22.22 -26.80
CA ASP A 4 11.68 -21.26 -27.47
C ASP A 4 11.64 -19.84 -26.88
N ASP A 5 10.64 -19.50 -26.10
CA ASP A 5 10.45 -18.15 -25.57
C ASP A 5 11.29 -17.86 -24.29
N GLU A 6 11.59 -18.88 -23.48
CA GLU A 6 12.39 -18.73 -22.25
C GLU A 6 13.86 -18.35 -22.51
N THR A 7 14.39 -18.65 -23.69
CA THR A 7 15.78 -18.38 -24.10
C THR A 7 15.94 -17.11 -24.93
N ALA A 8 14.84 -16.43 -25.27
CA ALA A 8 14.88 -15.20 -26.05
C ALA A 8 15.71 -14.12 -25.34
N VAL A 9 16.66 -13.55 -26.07
CA VAL A 9 17.60 -12.53 -25.60
C VAL A 9 16.92 -11.17 -25.64
N LEU A 10 16.82 -10.50 -24.48
CA LEU A 10 16.30 -9.15 -24.34
C LEU A 10 17.39 -8.08 -24.48
N ALA A 11 18.58 -8.35 -23.94
CA ALA A 11 19.73 -7.46 -24.03
C ALA A 11 21.05 -8.26 -23.94
N ARG A 12 22.10 -7.71 -24.53
CA ARG A 12 23.47 -8.24 -24.43
C ARG A 12 24.44 -7.09 -24.23
N VAL A 13 25.35 -7.26 -23.26
CA VAL A 13 26.49 -6.37 -23.03
C VAL A 13 27.73 -7.24 -22.85
N ASN A 14 28.66 -7.19 -23.79
CA ASN A 14 29.83 -8.06 -23.83
C ASN A 14 29.40 -9.56 -23.73
N ASP A 15 29.92 -10.27 -22.72
CA ASP A 15 29.58 -11.66 -22.43
C ASP A 15 28.33 -11.85 -21.58
N HIS A 16 27.75 -10.74 -21.08
CA HIS A 16 26.56 -10.77 -20.24
C HIS A 16 25.30 -10.78 -21.12
N VAL A 17 24.40 -11.71 -20.84
CA VAL A 17 23.12 -11.87 -21.55
C VAL A 17 21.96 -11.83 -20.59
N LEU A 18 20.99 -10.95 -20.88
CA LEU A 18 19.68 -10.92 -20.24
C LEU A 18 18.67 -11.66 -21.13
N THR A 19 18.12 -12.75 -20.60
CA THR A 19 17.05 -13.51 -21.25
C THR A 19 15.71 -13.19 -20.60
N ILE A 20 14.60 -13.57 -21.27
CA ILE A 20 13.25 -13.48 -20.70
C ILE A 20 13.19 -14.20 -19.35
N LYS A 21 13.72 -15.40 -19.28
CA LYS A 21 13.75 -16.17 -18.01
C LYS A 21 14.46 -15.43 -16.88
N LYS A 22 15.64 -14.86 -17.12
CA LYS A 22 16.35 -14.04 -16.11
C LYS A 22 15.55 -12.82 -15.71
N LEU A 23 14.85 -12.19 -16.63
CA LEU A 23 13.96 -11.06 -16.31
C LEU A 23 12.82 -11.53 -15.41
N GLU A 24 12.23 -12.69 -15.69
CA GLU A 24 11.14 -13.26 -14.90
C GLU A 24 11.57 -13.65 -13.48
N ASP A 25 12.79 -14.15 -13.31
CA ASP A 25 13.38 -14.46 -12.01
C ASP A 25 13.62 -13.19 -11.16
N LEU A 26 13.89 -12.05 -11.81
CA LEU A 26 14.26 -10.80 -11.16
C LEU A 26 13.09 -9.83 -11.00
N LEU A 27 12.06 -9.90 -11.86
CA LEU A 27 10.88 -9.01 -11.82
C LEU A 27 9.63 -9.80 -11.42
N PRO A 28 8.96 -9.41 -10.32
CA PRO A 28 7.72 -10.07 -9.91
C PRO A 28 6.61 -9.88 -10.96
N PRO A 29 5.67 -10.84 -11.09
CA PRO A 29 4.63 -10.83 -12.13
C PRO A 29 3.81 -9.54 -12.21
N GLY A 30 3.51 -8.91 -11.07
CA GLY A 30 2.77 -7.64 -11.01
C GLY A 30 3.55 -6.40 -11.51
N SER A 31 4.85 -6.55 -11.82
CA SER A 31 5.74 -5.48 -12.30
C SER A 31 6.24 -5.73 -13.73
N ARG A 32 5.44 -6.37 -14.59
CA ARG A 32 5.83 -6.76 -15.95
C ARG A 32 5.05 -6.05 -17.05
N THR A 33 4.71 -4.77 -16.86
CA THR A 33 4.19 -3.95 -17.94
C THR A 33 5.32 -3.61 -18.92
N ASP A 34 5.00 -3.35 -20.20
CA ASP A 34 6.00 -3.02 -21.25
C ASP A 34 6.94 -1.89 -20.83
N ASN A 35 6.41 -0.89 -20.14
CA ASN A 35 7.19 0.27 -19.67
C ASN A 35 8.15 -0.12 -18.54
N GLN A 36 7.71 -0.99 -17.63
CA GLN A 36 8.55 -1.50 -16.53
C GLN A 36 9.63 -2.44 -17.06
N ILE A 37 9.30 -3.30 -18.01
CA ILE A 37 10.28 -4.17 -18.70
C ILE A 37 11.35 -3.31 -19.39
N LYS A 38 10.97 -2.30 -20.17
CA LYS A 38 11.91 -1.39 -20.83
C LYS A 38 12.84 -0.72 -19.81
N LYS A 39 12.30 -0.13 -18.75
CA LYS A 39 13.09 0.50 -17.69
C LYS A 39 14.07 -0.48 -17.04
N PHE A 40 13.62 -1.70 -16.77
CA PHE A 40 14.47 -2.75 -16.21
C PHE A 40 15.63 -3.11 -17.14
N VAL A 41 15.34 -3.31 -18.43
CA VAL A 41 16.37 -3.65 -19.44
C VAL A 41 17.44 -2.55 -19.54
N TYR A 42 17.03 -1.27 -19.60
CA TYR A 42 17.99 -0.16 -19.62
C TYR A 42 18.83 -0.11 -18.33
N SER A 43 18.21 -0.21 -17.18
CA SER A 43 18.93 -0.24 -15.88
C SER A 43 19.89 -1.43 -15.80
N TRP A 44 19.50 -2.61 -16.32
CA TRP A 44 20.35 -3.78 -16.37
C TRP A 44 21.60 -3.53 -17.24
N VAL A 45 21.43 -2.92 -18.43
CA VAL A 45 22.55 -2.57 -19.32
C VAL A 45 23.51 -1.61 -18.62
N GLU A 46 23.01 -0.54 -18.02
CA GLU A 46 23.82 0.44 -17.27
C GLU A 46 24.60 -0.22 -16.13
N ASN A 47 23.93 -1.10 -15.35
CA ASN A 47 24.56 -1.81 -14.25
C ASN A 47 25.67 -2.76 -14.73
N VAL A 48 25.49 -3.43 -15.85
CA VAL A 48 26.51 -4.33 -16.41
C VAL A 48 27.72 -3.54 -16.92
N LEU A 49 27.49 -2.39 -17.59
CA LEU A 49 28.58 -1.52 -18.06
C LEU A 49 29.42 -0.99 -16.87
N LEU A 50 28.76 -0.54 -15.81
CA LEU A 50 29.44 -0.08 -14.58
C LEU A 50 30.17 -1.21 -13.88
N TYR A 51 29.58 -2.41 -13.81
CA TYR A 51 30.20 -3.59 -13.22
C TYR A 51 31.48 -3.99 -13.96
N ASP A 52 31.45 -4.01 -15.30
CA ASP A 52 32.62 -4.33 -16.13
C ASP A 52 33.73 -3.29 -15.95
N ALA A 53 33.38 -2.00 -15.89
CA ALA A 53 34.33 -0.93 -15.65
C ALA A 53 34.96 -1.03 -14.25
N ALA A 54 34.16 -1.25 -13.23
CA ALA A 54 34.65 -1.45 -11.86
C ALA A 54 35.54 -2.70 -11.72
N THR A 55 35.19 -3.78 -12.40
CA THR A 55 35.99 -5.01 -12.43
C THR A 55 37.36 -4.75 -13.08
N LYS A 56 37.40 -4.03 -14.21
CA LYS A 56 38.66 -3.66 -14.87
C LYS A 56 39.51 -2.71 -14.05
N SER A 57 38.91 -1.89 -13.19
CA SER A 57 39.65 -1.00 -12.27
C SER A 57 40.18 -1.68 -11.01
N GLY A 58 39.96 -2.99 -10.85
CA GLY A 58 40.43 -3.77 -9.70
C GLY A 58 39.51 -3.69 -8.45
N LEU A 59 38.41 -2.94 -8.49
CA LEU A 59 37.50 -2.81 -7.36
C LEU A 59 36.83 -4.12 -6.95
N LYS A 60 36.80 -5.12 -7.84
CA LYS A 60 36.24 -6.43 -7.54
C LYS A 60 36.98 -7.14 -6.39
N GLU A 61 38.28 -6.86 -6.22
CA GLU A 61 39.14 -7.47 -5.19
C GLU A 61 39.24 -6.58 -3.92
N ASP A 62 38.50 -5.47 -3.87
CA ASP A 62 38.51 -4.59 -2.68
C ASP A 62 37.94 -5.33 -1.46
N ALA A 63 38.74 -5.38 -0.39
CA ALA A 63 38.40 -6.14 0.82
C ALA A 63 37.12 -5.60 1.52
N GLY A 64 36.89 -4.28 1.47
CA GLY A 64 35.69 -3.67 2.02
C GLY A 64 34.43 -4.05 1.25
N LEU A 65 34.52 -4.05 -0.10
CA LEU A 65 33.41 -4.47 -0.95
C LEU A 65 33.10 -5.96 -0.81
N LEU A 66 34.12 -6.80 -0.71
CA LEU A 66 33.96 -8.25 -0.45
C LEU A 66 33.26 -8.49 0.88
N ALA A 67 33.71 -7.83 1.96
CA ALA A 67 33.09 -7.94 3.27
C ALA A 67 31.62 -7.43 3.26
N ALA A 68 31.36 -6.32 2.59
CA ALA A 68 30.01 -5.78 2.43
C ALA A 68 29.08 -6.73 1.64
N ARG A 69 29.57 -7.32 0.56
CA ARG A 69 28.84 -8.33 -0.24
C ARG A 69 28.47 -9.53 0.62
N ASP A 70 29.43 -10.06 1.38
CA ASP A 70 29.23 -11.26 2.21
C ASP A 70 28.24 -10.99 3.35
N LEU A 71 28.31 -9.80 3.97
CA LEU A 71 27.35 -9.38 4.99
C LEU A 71 25.93 -9.23 4.38
N PHE A 72 25.81 -8.61 3.21
CA PHE A 72 24.54 -8.46 2.52
C PHE A 72 23.93 -9.83 2.16
N TYR A 73 24.76 -10.73 1.61
CA TYR A 73 24.30 -12.07 1.25
C TYR A 73 23.83 -12.87 2.45
N ARG A 74 24.55 -12.83 3.59
CA ARG A 74 24.11 -13.47 4.84
C ARG A 74 22.78 -12.94 5.33
N LYS A 75 22.58 -11.62 5.28
CA LYS A 75 21.30 -10.99 5.65
C LYS A 75 20.16 -11.43 4.74
N LEU A 76 20.42 -11.46 3.43
CA LEU A 76 19.43 -11.88 2.42
C LEU A 76 19.05 -13.35 2.63
N LEU A 77 20.05 -14.23 2.81
CA LEU A 77 19.83 -15.65 3.05
C LEU A 77 19.05 -15.89 4.34
N GLY A 78 19.42 -15.21 5.43
CA GLY A 78 18.72 -15.30 6.72
C GLY A 78 17.28 -14.84 6.62
N SER A 79 17.01 -13.72 5.96
CA SER A 79 15.63 -13.23 5.76
C SER A 79 14.80 -14.17 4.89
N THR A 80 15.41 -14.78 3.89
CA THR A 80 14.75 -15.77 3.02
C THR A 80 14.42 -17.05 3.79
N PHE A 81 15.35 -17.52 4.63
CA PHE A 81 15.12 -18.67 5.51
C PHE A 81 13.96 -18.42 6.47
N ILE A 82 13.94 -17.28 7.17
CA ILE A 82 12.83 -16.91 8.06
C ILE A 82 11.51 -16.90 7.30
N ARG A 83 11.47 -16.29 6.11
CA ARG A 83 10.26 -16.25 5.29
C ARG A 83 9.78 -17.67 4.94
N ALA A 84 10.68 -18.56 4.55
CA ALA A 84 10.34 -19.94 4.23
C ALA A 84 9.78 -20.71 5.45
N GLN A 85 10.33 -20.46 6.66
CA GLN A 85 9.86 -21.08 7.89
C GLN A 85 8.52 -20.53 8.38
N THR A 86 8.21 -19.26 8.06
CA THR A 86 6.98 -18.59 8.52
C THR A 86 5.86 -18.64 7.50
N GLN A 87 6.16 -18.97 6.25
CA GLN A 87 5.18 -19.04 5.17
C GLN A 87 4.15 -20.16 5.44
N GLY A 88 2.88 -19.80 5.50
CA GLY A 88 1.76 -20.74 5.73
C GLY A 88 1.35 -20.93 7.19
N ASN A 89 2.11 -20.46 8.17
CA ASN A 89 1.81 -20.64 9.60
C ASN A 89 0.99 -19.51 10.23
N SER A 90 0.64 -18.47 9.46
CA SER A 90 -0.08 -17.27 9.95
C SER A 90 -1.54 -17.28 9.51
N THR A 91 -2.39 -18.08 10.17
CA THR A 91 -3.83 -18.04 9.92
C THR A 91 -4.48 -16.99 10.81
N ILE A 92 -4.71 -15.79 10.26
CA ILE A 92 -5.53 -14.78 10.94
C ILE A 92 -7.00 -15.12 10.72
N THR A 93 -7.73 -15.38 11.80
CA THR A 93 -9.16 -15.68 11.75
C THR A 93 -9.99 -14.45 12.07
N ASP A 94 -11.24 -14.42 11.60
CA ASP A 94 -12.19 -13.36 11.95
C ASP A 94 -12.36 -13.23 13.48
N ASN A 95 -12.29 -14.32 14.19
CA ASN A 95 -12.37 -14.34 15.65
C ASN A 95 -11.20 -13.63 16.29
N SER A 96 -9.97 -13.82 15.77
CA SER A 96 -8.77 -13.11 16.27
C SER A 96 -8.87 -11.60 16.01
N VAL A 97 -9.38 -11.20 14.83
CA VAL A 97 -9.62 -9.79 14.49
C VAL A 97 -10.65 -9.16 15.45
N ARG A 98 -11.78 -9.86 15.71
CA ARG A 98 -12.81 -9.40 16.65
C ARG A 98 -12.28 -9.26 18.08
N LYS A 99 -11.49 -10.23 18.55
CA LYS A 99 -10.87 -10.20 19.88
C LYS A 99 -9.89 -9.04 19.99
N TYR A 100 -9.04 -8.84 18.98
CA TYR A 100 -8.09 -7.70 18.95
C TYR A 100 -8.83 -6.37 19.00
N TYR A 101 -9.88 -6.20 18.17
CA TYR A 101 -10.70 -4.99 18.19
C TYR A 101 -11.30 -4.72 19.56
N GLN A 102 -11.92 -5.72 20.22
CA GLN A 102 -12.54 -5.53 21.54
C GLN A 102 -11.52 -5.11 22.60
N LYS A 103 -10.33 -5.74 22.58
CA LYS A 103 -9.24 -5.44 23.52
C LYS A 103 -8.66 -4.05 23.31
N ASN A 104 -8.63 -3.57 22.06
CA ASN A 104 -7.92 -2.35 21.66
C ASN A 104 -8.87 -1.23 21.19
N LYS A 105 -10.16 -1.28 21.49
CA LYS A 105 -11.16 -0.28 21.07
C LYS A 105 -10.72 1.18 21.20
N PRO A 106 -10.11 1.62 22.32
CA PRO A 106 -9.68 3.01 22.45
C PRO A 106 -8.66 3.46 21.42
N SER A 107 -7.81 2.53 20.91
CA SER A 107 -6.80 2.85 19.91
C SER A 107 -7.39 3.18 18.53
N PHE A 108 -8.67 2.87 18.29
CA PHE A 108 -9.40 3.17 17.08
C PHE A 108 -10.27 4.42 17.17
N SER A 109 -9.98 5.29 18.15
CA SER A 109 -10.61 6.60 18.26
C SER A 109 -10.21 7.51 17.11
N ARG A 110 -11.18 8.26 16.57
CA ARG A 110 -10.93 9.23 15.49
C ARG A 110 -10.20 10.46 16.05
N SER A 111 -9.06 10.75 15.46
CA SER A 111 -8.27 11.95 15.79
C SER A 111 -8.78 13.21 15.07
N VAL A 112 -9.50 13.04 13.96
CA VAL A 112 -10.12 14.11 13.17
C VAL A 112 -11.55 13.74 12.80
N GLU A 113 -12.38 14.74 12.50
CA GLU A 113 -13.72 14.51 11.96
C GLU A 113 -13.60 13.85 10.58
N ASP A 114 -14.47 12.87 10.30
CA ASP A 114 -14.63 12.28 8.97
C ASP A 114 -16.11 12.18 8.59
N ALA A 115 -16.34 12.08 7.29
CA ALA A 115 -17.69 11.90 6.76
C ALA A 115 -17.68 10.90 5.61
N VAL A 116 -18.68 10.03 5.57
CA VAL A 116 -18.99 9.25 4.37
C VAL A 116 -19.89 10.11 3.51
N ILE A 117 -19.42 10.46 2.36
CA ILE A 117 -20.12 11.33 1.42
C ILE A 117 -20.34 10.62 0.10
N ARG A 118 -21.39 11.08 -0.59
CA ARG A 118 -21.64 10.78 -1.99
C ARG A 118 -21.58 12.08 -2.77
N SER A 119 -20.74 12.16 -3.80
CA SER A 119 -20.51 13.39 -4.55
C SER A 119 -20.93 13.25 -6.01
N PHE A 120 -21.55 14.31 -6.53
CA PHE A 120 -21.93 14.48 -7.92
C PHE A 120 -21.19 15.71 -8.45
N ALA A 121 -20.41 15.55 -9.51
CA ALA A 121 -19.77 16.67 -10.20
C ALA A 121 -20.59 17.03 -11.44
N ALA A 122 -21.03 18.27 -11.54
CA ALA A 122 -21.79 18.80 -12.68
C ALA A 122 -20.98 19.88 -13.40
N PRO A 123 -21.02 19.95 -14.74
CA PRO A 123 -20.30 20.95 -15.51
C PRO A 123 -20.90 22.34 -15.40
N SER A 124 -22.18 22.45 -14.99
CA SER A 124 -22.89 23.74 -14.88
C SER A 124 -23.63 23.87 -13.55
N MET A 125 -23.83 25.13 -13.14
CA MET A 125 -24.64 25.50 -11.98
C MET A 125 -26.10 25.02 -12.10
N GLU A 126 -26.66 25.08 -13.30
CA GLU A 126 -28.03 24.65 -13.56
C GLU A 126 -28.18 23.14 -13.37
N GLU A 127 -27.27 22.35 -13.93
CA GLU A 127 -27.28 20.89 -13.73
C GLU A 127 -27.12 20.53 -12.25
N ALA A 128 -26.23 21.19 -11.53
CA ALA A 128 -26.04 20.96 -10.10
C ALA A 128 -27.30 21.28 -9.27
N ARG A 129 -28.03 22.36 -9.63
CA ARG A 129 -29.34 22.70 -9.02
C ARG A 129 -30.37 21.60 -9.31
N ASN A 130 -30.42 21.09 -10.54
CA ASN A 130 -31.32 20.01 -10.92
C ASN A 130 -31.03 18.71 -10.20
N ILE A 131 -29.74 18.36 -10.03
CA ILE A 131 -29.31 17.22 -9.23
C ILE A 131 -29.79 17.38 -7.79
N LYS A 132 -29.51 18.53 -7.16
CA LYS A 132 -29.92 18.81 -5.79
C LYS A 132 -31.45 18.73 -5.62
N LYS A 133 -32.21 19.35 -6.53
CA LYS A 133 -33.68 19.30 -6.53
C LYS A 133 -34.21 17.86 -6.63
N THR A 134 -33.59 17.04 -7.49
CA THR A 134 -33.98 15.63 -7.66
C THR A 134 -33.67 14.80 -6.41
N LEU A 135 -32.49 14.98 -5.84
CA LEU A 135 -32.08 14.27 -4.62
C LEU A 135 -32.91 14.66 -3.40
N SER A 136 -33.32 15.94 -3.29
CA SER A 136 -34.19 16.45 -2.22
C SER A 136 -35.61 15.92 -2.26
N ASN A 137 -36.09 15.44 -3.42
CA ASN A 137 -37.45 14.93 -3.57
C ASN A 137 -37.55 13.44 -3.19
N PRO A 138 -38.21 13.07 -2.09
CA PRO A 138 -38.37 11.67 -1.69
C PRO A 138 -39.09 10.80 -2.72
N ARG A 139 -40.01 11.40 -3.48
CA ARG A 139 -40.86 10.68 -4.44
C ARG A 139 -40.19 10.48 -5.81
N ALA A 140 -39.04 11.07 -6.06
CA ALA A 140 -38.39 11.07 -7.39
C ALA A 140 -37.53 9.80 -7.63
N THR A 141 -37.98 8.62 -7.27
CA THR A 141 -37.17 7.36 -7.30
C THR A 141 -36.63 7.06 -8.70
N LYS A 142 -37.47 7.16 -9.75
CA LYS A 142 -37.02 6.92 -11.14
C LYS A 142 -35.97 7.95 -11.58
N LYS A 143 -36.19 9.24 -11.30
CA LYS A 143 -35.23 10.31 -11.64
C LYS A 143 -33.91 10.20 -10.87
N LYS A 144 -33.95 9.74 -9.60
CA LYS A 144 -32.74 9.45 -8.85
C LYS A 144 -31.94 8.32 -9.49
N ALA A 145 -32.59 7.23 -9.90
CA ALA A 145 -31.92 6.13 -10.60
C ALA A 145 -31.27 6.58 -11.92
N GLU A 146 -31.91 7.48 -12.65
CA GLU A 146 -31.36 8.08 -13.87
C GLU A 146 -30.12 8.96 -13.57
N LEU A 147 -30.14 9.73 -12.48
CA LEU A 147 -28.96 10.50 -12.04
C LEU A 147 -27.76 9.59 -11.75
N PHE A 148 -27.97 8.48 -11.05
CA PHE A 148 -26.91 7.52 -10.76
C PHE A 148 -26.35 6.81 -12.00
N LYS A 149 -27.14 6.75 -13.09
CA LYS A 149 -26.68 6.24 -14.39
C LYS A 149 -25.93 7.30 -15.19
N LYS A 150 -26.40 8.57 -15.14
CA LYS A 150 -25.85 9.68 -15.93
C LYS A 150 -24.51 10.18 -15.37
N TYR A 151 -24.36 10.26 -14.06
CA TYR A 151 -23.17 10.81 -13.40
C TYR A 151 -22.34 9.71 -12.76
N THR A 152 -21.01 9.84 -12.85
CA THR A 152 -20.11 9.02 -12.04
C THR A 152 -20.23 9.46 -10.59
N VAL A 153 -20.87 8.64 -9.78
CA VAL A 153 -21.14 8.95 -8.38
C VAL A 153 -20.12 8.23 -7.50
N GLU A 154 -19.27 9.02 -6.85
CA GLU A 154 -18.29 8.49 -5.91
C GLU A 154 -18.85 8.49 -4.48
N THR A 155 -18.83 7.33 -3.83
CA THR A 155 -19.06 7.22 -2.39
C THR A 155 -17.72 7.00 -1.73
N LYS A 156 -17.30 7.95 -0.88
CA LYS A 156 -15.99 7.89 -0.22
C LYS A 156 -16.04 8.44 1.19
N THR A 157 -15.11 7.97 2.01
CA THR A 157 -14.84 8.56 3.33
C THR A 157 -13.82 9.67 3.16
N VAL A 158 -14.18 10.85 3.62
CA VAL A 158 -13.33 12.06 3.60
C VAL A 158 -13.02 12.50 5.02
N LYS A 159 -11.80 12.97 5.24
CA LYS A 159 -11.36 13.52 6.51
C LYS A 159 -11.30 15.05 6.41
N LYS A 160 -11.60 15.74 7.49
CA LYS A 160 -11.45 17.19 7.58
C LYS A 160 -10.03 17.63 7.28
N GLY A 161 -9.88 18.64 6.44
CA GLY A 161 -8.58 19.13 5.98
C GLY A 161 -7.99 18.39 4.77
N HIS A 162 -8.65 17.36 4.24
CA HIS A 162 -8.17 16.55 3.09
C HIS A 162 -8.97 16.79 1.79
N MET A 163 -9.83 17.78 1.76
CA MET A 163 -10.57 18.20 0.58
C MET A 163 -10.15 19.59 0.12
N THR A 164 -10.56 20.00 -1.10
CA THR A 164 -10.41 21.40 -1.49
C THR A 164 -11.17 22.30 -0.52
N LYS A 165 -10.64 23.49 -0.26
CA LYS A 165 -11.12 24.39 0.81
C LYS A 165 -12.63 24.58 0.83
N ASN A 166 -13.25 24.80 -0.35
CA ASN A 166 -14.68 25.05 -0.45
C ASN A 166 -15.53 23.83 -0.07
N LEU A 167 -15.10 22.65 -0.51
CA LEU A 167 -15.76 21.38 -0.20
C LEU A 167 -15.57 21.00 1.27
N ASP A 168 -14.37 21.19 1.80
CA ASP A 168 -14.05 20.89 3.20
C ASP A 168 -14.88 21.74 4.17
N ILE A 169 -14.92 23.07 3.95
CA ILE A 169 -15.76 23.98 4.74
C ILE A 169 -17.23 23.57 4.64
N ALA A 170 -17.72 23.23 3.44
CA ALA A 170 -19.14 22.88 3.27
C ALA A 170 -19.50 21.59 4.04
N VAL A 171 -18.64 20.56 3.98
CA VAL A 171 -18.89 19.25 4.61
C VAL A 171 -18.74 19.37 6.14
N PHE A 172 -17.71 20.06 6.63
CA PHE A 172 -17.34 20.08 8.05
C PHE A 172 -17.78 21.36 8.80
N SER A 173 -18.61 22.24 8.18
CA SER A 173 -19.12 23.46 8.81
C SER A 173 -20.14 23.22 9.93
N GLY A 174 -20.49 21.98 10.24
CA GLY A 174 -21.46 21.64 11.30
C GLY A 174 -22.92 21.93 10.94
N LYS A 175 -23.25 22.30 9.70
CA LYS A 175 -24.62 22.50 9.24
C LYS A 175 -25.38 21.18 9.21
N LYS A 176 -26.59 21.15 9.78
CA LYS A 176 -27.44 19.95 9.86
C LYS A 176 -27.99 19.42 8.53
N ASN A 177 -27.66 20.03 7.41
CA ASN A 177 -28.13 19.60 6.10
C ASN A 177 -27.26 18.48 5.53
N ASN A 178 -27.85 17.31 5.31
CA ASN A 178 -27.18 16.17 4.70
C ASN A 178 -26.97 16.33 3.18
N LEU A 179 -27.62 17.30 2.54
CA LEU A 179 -27.50 17.56 1.10
C LEU A 179 -26.99 18.98 0.85
N LEU A 180 -25.74 19.08 0.45
CA LEU A 180 -25.01 20.32 0.27
C LEU A 180 -24.83 20.66 -1.20
N GLY A 181 -24.63 21.92 -1.51
CA GLY A 181 -24.32 22.39 -2.86
C GLY A 181 -25.48 23.21 -3.48
N PRO A 182 -25.30 23.66 -4.71
CA PRO A 182 -24.08 23.60 -5.53
C PRO A 182 -22.87 24.27 -4.87
N ILE A 183 -21.71 23.61 -4.88
CA ILE A 183 -20.44 24.13 -4.37
C ILE A 183 -19.45 24.18 -5.52
N VAL A 184 -18.85 25.34 -5.77
CA VAL A 184 -17.84 25.51 -6.84
C VAL A 184 -16.49 25.00 -6.34
N SER A 185 -15.87 24.08 -7.11
CA SER A 185 -14.48 23.62 -6.93
C SER A 185 -13.94 23.10 -8.27
N ASP A 186 -12.71 23.48 -8.60
CA ASP A 186 -11.95 22.93 -9.74
C ASP A 186 -12.72 22.89 -11.07
N ASN A 187 -13.37 24.00 -11.45
CA ASN A 187 -14.20 24.13 -12.65
C ASN A 187 -15.48 23.26 -12.70
N TYR A 188 -15.86 22.64 -11.59
CA TYR A 188 -17.10 21.87 -11.46
C TYR A 188 -17.98 22.43 -10.35
N TYR A 189 -19.27 22.05 -10.42
CA TYR A 189 -20.28 22.34 -9.40
C TYR A 189 -20.64 21.04 -8.70
N TYR A 190 -20.29 20.94 -7.42
CA TYR A 190 -20.50 19.74 -6.63
C TYR A 190 -21.81 19.78 -5.86
N VAL A 191 -22.53 18.65 -5.89
CA VAL A 191 -23.62 18.35 -4.95
C VAL A 191 -23.18 17.18 -4.11
N ILE A 192 -23.16 17.36 -2.79
CA ILE A 192 -22.66 16.37 -1.83
C ILE A 192 -23.80 15.94 -0.92
N GLU A 193 -24.00 14.63 -0.82
CA GLU A 193 -24.87 13.99 0.15
C GLU A 193 -24.02 13.40 1.27
N ILE A 194 -24.20 13.86 2.51
CA ILE A 194 -23.53 13.31 3.70
C ILE A 194 -24.34 12.10 4.15
N LEU A 195 -23.78 10.91 3.99
CA LEU A 195 -24.40 9.65 4.39
C LEU A 195 -24.17 9.37 5.88
N ARG A 196 -22.98 9.70 6.37
CA ARG A 196 -22.60 9.55 7.78
C ARG A 196 -21.57 10.61 8.13
N PHE A 197 -21.71 11.20 9.30
CA PHE A 197 -20.76 12.16 9.87
C PHE A 197 -20.24 11.62 11.20
N ASN A 198 -18.92 11.53 11.34
CA ASN A 198 -18.28 11.03 12.52
C ASN A 198 -17.44 12.13 13.18
N ARG A 199 -17.65 12.32 14.49
CA ARG A 199 -16.94 13.34 15.28
C ARG A 199 -15.60 12.81 15.80
N VAL A 200 -14.71 13.72 16.10
CA VAL A 200 -13.47 13.43 16.86
C VAL A 200 -13.84 12.68 18.14
N GLY A 201 -13.00 11.72 18.52
CA GLY A 201 -13.20 10.90 19.73
C GLY A 201 -14.18 9.74 19.56
N THR A 202 -14.95 9.67 18.48
CA THR A 202 -15.79 8.50 18.21
C THR A 202 -14.93 7.31 17.78
N ILE A 203 -15.32 6.11 18.20
CA ILE A 203 -14.58 4.88 17.86
C ILE A 203 -15.02 4.39 16.49
N LYS A 204 -14.05 4.08 15.63
CA LYS A 204 -14.31 3.46 14.34
C LYS A 204 -14.90 2.06 14.52
N GLY A 205 -15.89 1.70 13.69
CA GLY A 205 -16.44 0.35 13.69
C GLY A 205 -15.43 -0.71 13.23
N LEU A 206 -15.67 -1.96 13.61
CA LEU A 206 -14.80 -3.09 13.22
C LEU A 206 -14.58 -3.15 11.71
N GLU A 207 -15.64 -2.93 10.92
CA GLU A 207 -15.58 -2.97 9.46
C GLU A 207 -14.65 -1.89 8.88
N GLU A 208 -14.54 -0.73 9.56
CA GLU A 208 -13.69 0.38 9.12
C GLU A 208 -12.21 0.15 9.41
N VAL A 209 -11.88 -0.75 10.33
CA VAL A 209 -10.52 -1.03 10.80
C VAL A 209 -10.11 -2.49 10.63
N TYR A 210 -10.95 -3.28 9.97
CA TYR A 210 -10.72 -4.72 9.80
C TYR A 210 -9.37 -5.01 9.14
N ASP A 211 -9.10 -4.38 8.00
CA ASP A 211 -7.85 -4.58 7.26
C ASP A 211 -6.64 -4.09 8.06
N GLU A 212 -6.79 -2.96 8.77
CA GLU A 212 -5.74 -2.45 9.66
C GLU A 212 -5.40 -3.46 10.76
N ILE A 213 -6.42 -4.04 11.41
CA ILE A 213 -6.22 -5.05 12.45
C ILE A 213 -5.62 -6.32 11.88
N TYR A 214 -6.11 -6.75 10.72
CA TYR A 214 -5.57 -7.93 10.04
C TYR A 214 -4.06 -7.78 9.77
N GLN A 215 -3.63 -6.62 9.25
CA GLN A 215 -2.21 -6.35 9.01
C GLN A 215 -1.40 -6.26 10.31
N ARG A 216 -1.96 -5.68 11.38
CA ARG A 216 -1.29 -5.65 12.70
C ARG A 216 -1.07 -7.05 13.25
N LEU A 217 -2.11 -7.90 13.21
CA LEU A 217 -2.03 -9.28 13.67
C LEU A 217 -1.07 -10.12 12.82
N LEU A 218 -1.05 -9.91 11.51
CA LEU A 218 -0.11 -10.57 10.62
C LEU A 218 1.33 -10.25 11.02
N LYS A 219 1.64 -8.97 11.21
CA LYS A 219 2.97 -8.51 11.63
C LYS A 219 3.35 -9.01 13.03
N GLU A 220 2.39 -9.06 13.97
CA GLU A 220 2.61 -9.60 15.32
C GLU A 220 2.93 -11.09 15.26
N ASN A 221 2.18 -11.87 14.49
CA ASN A 221 2.44 -13.30 14.31
C ASN A 221 3.79 -13.56 13.62
N GLU A 222 4.14 -12.79 12.59
CA GLU A 222 5.46 -12.86 11.96
C GLU A 222 6.59 -12.62 12.99
N GLY A 223 6.42 -11.63 13.87
CA GLY A 223 7.37 -11.35 14.95
C GLY A 223 7.52 -12.50 15.93
N VAL A 224 6.40 -13.10 16.35
CA VAL A 224 6.40 -14.26 17.26
C VAL A 224 7.08 -15.47 16.61
N LEU A 225 6.75 -15.77 15.35
CA LEU A 225 7.38 -16.87 14.61
C LEU A 225 8.88 -16.63 14.39
N PHE A 226 9.25 -15.40 14.04
CA PHE A 226 10.67 -15.03 13.92
C PHE A 226 11.43 -15.29 15.21
N GLN A 227 10.89 -14.86 16.37
CA GLN A 227 11.52 -15.07 17.66
C GLN A 227 11.63 -16.56 18.01
N ALA A 228 10.58 -17.34 17.76
CA ALA A 228 10.59 -18.78 17.99
C ALA A 228 11.66 -19.52 17.17
N VAL A 229 11.83 -19.11 15.88
CA VAL A 229 12.90 -19.66 15.04
C VAL A 229 14.27 -19.28 15.59
N LEU A 230 14.49 -18.02 15.98
CA LEU A 230 15.75 -17.59 16.57
C LEU A 230 16.06 -18.33 17.88
N ASP A 231 15.10 -18.47 18.77
CA ASP A 231 15.28 -19.17 20.05
C ASP A 231 15.67 -20.64 19.81
N SER A 232 15.07 -21.31 18.83
CA SER A 232 15.45 -22.65 18.40
C SER A 232 16.88 -22.71 17.88
N LEU A 233 17.28 -21.74 17.05
CA LEU A 233 18.67 -21.67 16.54
C LEU A 233 19.69 -21.38 17.63
N TYR A 234 19.37 -20.49 18.58
CA TYR A 234 20.21 -20.21 19.73
C TYR A 234 20.42 -21.48 20.60
N THR A 235 19.34 -22.22 20.81
CA THR A 235 19.40 -23.47 21.60
C THR A 235 20.24 -24.55 20.91
N ALA A 236 20.22 -24.61 19.59
CA ALA A 236 20.97 -25.59 18.79
C ALA A 236 22.42 -25.17 18.49
N SER A 237 22.84 -23.95 18.88
CA SER A 237 24.11 -23.38 18.49
C SER A 237 24.97 -23.01 19.70
N THR A 238 26.29 -23.09 19.55
CA THR A 238 27.23 -22.53 20.54
C THR A 238 27.45 -21.05 20.19
N VAL A 239 26.99 -20.16 21.07
CA VAL A 239 27.11 -18.71 20.88
C VAL A 239 28.00 -18.12 21.95
N PHE A 240 29.06 -17.43 21.55
CA PHE A 240 29.94 -16.67 22.44
C PHE A 240 29.89 -15.19 22.08
N ILE A 241 29.61 -14.34 23.05
CA ILE A 241 29.64 -12.89 22.93
C ILE A 241 30.54 -12.33 24.03
N THR A 242 31.61 -11.63 23.63
CA THR A 242 32.48 -10.98 24.61
C THR A 242 31.76 -9.85 25.33
N SER A 243 31.92 -9.74 26.63
CA SER A 243 31.34 -8.69 27.46
C SER A 243 32.00 -7.30 27.28
N ASN A 244 33.16 -7.22 26.61
CA ASN A 244 33.97 -5.99 26.48
C ASN A 244 33.73 -5.19 25.17
N ILE A 245 32.56 -5.28 24.56
CA ILE A 245 32.27 -4.55 23.32
C ILE A 245 32.28 -3.01 23.51
N ARG A 246 32.12 -2.49 24.75
CA ARG A 246 32.01 -1.05 25.02
C ARG A 246 33.31 -0.27 25.03
N ASN A 247 34.47 -0.92 24.98
CA ASN A 247 35.78 -0.23 25.17
C ASN A 247 36.62 -0.13 23.88
N GLN A 248 36.06 -0.35 22.70
CA GLN A 248 36.79 -0.24 21.42
C GLN A 248 36.25 0.90 20.53
N GLN A 249 35.96 2.06 21.14
CA GLN A 249 35.74 3.32 20.39
C GLN A 249 36.89 4.26 20.69
#